data_0d1eb9efb89619d99aec637fb288db12
#
_entry.id   0d1eb9efb89619d99aec637fb288db12
#
_cell.length_a   1.000
_cell.length_b   1.000
_cell.length_c   1.000
_cell.angle_alpha   90.00
_cell.angle_beta   90.00
_cell.angle_gamma   90.00
#
_symmetry.space_group_name_H-M   'P 1'
#
loop_
_entity.id
_entity.type
_entity.pdbx_description
1 polymer ?
#
loop_
_entity_poly.entity_id
_entity_poly.type
_entity_poly.pdbx_seq_one_letter_code
_entity_poly.pdbx_strand_id
1 'polypeptide(L)'
;MGKENEFVCGGDVHGTPLELEAMERDKDPREIKDKQNKKVKEAYESLNVDFSIFSDTHSDYNRKQTHDMFEELYCTGLIHEKTQNMAYCINDERFLPDRYVEGECPHCGGLARGDQCDDCGKLVQPSEIRNLECQICGKNNIEFRDTDHLFLDLTAYK
;
A
#
# COMPACT_ATOMS: atom_id res chain seq x y z
N MET A 1 -25.14 23.27 -25.99
CA MET A 1 -25.59 22.79 -24.66
C MET A 1 -24.36 22.28 -23.92
N GLY A 2 -23.86 23.06 -22.94
CA GLY A 2 -22.79 22.64 -22.09
C GLY A 2 -23.30 21.53 -21.18
N LYS A 3 -22.63 20.39 -21.17
CA LYS A 3 -22.86 19.36 -20.13
C LYS A 3 -22.19 19.88 -18.85
N GLU A 4 -22.90 19.81 -17.73
CA GLU A 4 -22.27 19.96 -16.43
C GLU A 4 -21.31 18.77 -16.23
N ASN A 5 -20.06 19.08 -15.99
CA ASN A 5 -19.04 18.07 -15.68
C ASN A 5 -18.63 18.26 -14.22
N GLU A 6 -18.68 17.19 -13.45
CA GLU A 6 -18.05 17.15 -12.14
C GLU A 6 -16.64 16.57 -12.31
N PHE A 7 -15.65 17.26 -11.77
CA PHE A 7 -14.27 16.85 -11.82
C PHE A 7 -13.79 16.54 -10.39
N VAL A 8 -13.48 15.27 -10.15
CA VAL A 8 -13.13 14.78 -8.81
C VAL A 8 -11.71 14.24 -8.78
N CYS A 9 -11.03 14.43 -7.65
CA CYS A 9 -9.70 13.89 -7.39
C CYS A 9 -9.64 13.32 -5.98
N GLY A 10 -8.86 12.24 -5.80
CA GLY A 10 -8.62 11.64 -4.51
C GLY A 10 -7.17 11.21 -4.34
N GLY A 11 -6.59 11.50 -3.18
CA GLY A 11 -5.28 10.99 -2.78
C GLY A 11 -5.39 9.58 -2.23
N ASP A 12 -4.55 8.65 -2.73
CA ASP A 12 -4.32 7.36 -2.08
C ASP A 12 -3.27 7.53 -0.98
N VAL A 13 -3.68 7.36 0.28
CA VAL A 13 -2.88 7.80 1.43
C VAL A 13 -2.61 6.72 2.47
N HIS A 14 -2.88 5.46 2.13
CA HIS A 14 -2.64 4.31 3.02
C HIS A 14 -1.48 3.40 2.57
N GLY A 15 -0.62 3.89 1.70
CA GLY A 15 0.52 3.10 1.21
C GLY A 15 1.70 3.03 2.19
N THR A 16 2.44 1.90 2.16
CA THR A 16 3.69 1.70 2.91
C THR A 16 4.73 2.82 2.72
N PRO A 17 4.88 3.47 1.53
CA PRO A 17 5.83 4.57 1.39
C PRO A 17 5.54 5.77 2.29
N LEU A 18 4.26 6.08 2.53
CA LEU A 18 3.88 7.17 3.44
C LEU A 18 4.22 6.85 4.89
N GLU A 19 4.01 5.61 5.29
CA GLU A 19 4.31 5.12 6.64
C GLU A 19 5.81 5.13 6.91
N LEU A 20 6.63 4.64 5.96
CA LEU A 20 8.09 4.69 6.05
C LEU A 20 8.60 6.14 6.14
N GLU A 21 8.10 7.04 5.30
CA GLU A 21 8.46 8.47 5.34
C GLU A 21 8.11 9.10 6.71
N ALA A 22 6.98 8.69 7.29
CA ALA A 22 6.56 9.16 8.61
C ALA A 22 7.50 8.67 9.72
N MET A 23 7.93 7.40 9.66
CA MET A 23 8.91 6.84 10.60
C MET A 23 10.27 7.52 10.48
N GLU A 24 10.79 7.70 9.26
CA GLU A 24 12.08 8.37 9.02
C GLU A 24 12.11 9.81 9.54
N ARG A 25 10.96 10.51 9.48
CA ARG A 25 10.84 11.91 9.90
C ARG A 25 10.36 12.10 11.32
N ASP A 26 10.08 11.03 12.04
CA ASP A 26 9.47 11.05 13.39
C ASP A 26 8.20 11.93 13.40
N LYS A 27 7.28 11.67 12.45
CA LYS A 27 6.04 12.43 12.26
C LYS A 27 4.81 11.53 12.21
N ASP A 28 3.65 12.11 12.53
CA ASP A 28 2.38 11.45 12.29
C ASP A 28 2.15 11.30 10.76
N PRO A 29 1.82 10.10 10.24
CA PRO A 29 1.49 9.90 8.82
C PRO A 29 0.40 10.86 8.30
N ARG A 30 -0.53 11.28 9.15
CA ARG A 30 -1.58 12.23 8.81
C ARG A 30 -1.03 13.60 8.45
N GLU A 31 -0.01 14.08 9.16
CA GLU A 31 0.62 15.38 8.86
C GLU A 31 1.31 15.35 7.49
N ILE A 32 1.96 14.22 7.16
CA ILE A 32 2.62 14.04 5.86
C ILE A 32 1.58 14.01 4.75
N LYS A 33 0.53 13.19 4.93
CA LYS A 33 -0.61 13.09 4.03
C LYS A 33 -1.23 14.47 3.74
N ASP A 34 -1.56 15.22 4.77
CA ASP A 34 -2.22 16.52 4.62
C ASP A 34 -1.33 17.52 3.87
N LYS A 35 -0.03 17.51 4.17
CA LYS A 35 0.95 18.34 3.45
C LYS A 35 1.08 17.95 1.97
N GLN A 36 1.08 16.64 1.67
CA GLN A 36 1.15 16.15 0.29
C GLN A 36 -0.12 16.50 -0.48
N ASN A 37 -1.30 16.23 0.08
CA ASN A 37 -2.58 16.55 -0.53
C ASN A 37 -2.69 18.05 -0.84
N LYS A 38 -2.26 18.91 0.10
CA LYS A 38 -2.22 20.36 -0.12
C LYS A 38 -1.33 20.74 -1.29
N LYS A 39 -0.12 20.19 -1.38
CA LYS A 39 0.80 20.45 -2.51
C LYS A 39 0.22 20.01 -3.85
N VAL A 40 -0.40 18.82 -3.88
CA VAL A 40 -1.02 18.29 -5.09
C VAL A 40 -2.15 19.21 -5.54
N LYS A 41 -3.01 19.64 -4.62
CA LYS A 41 -4.10 20.57 -4.91
C LYS A 41 -3.57 21.91 -5.46
N GLU A 42 -2.60 22.53 -4.79
CA GLU A 42 -1.97 23.78 -5.22
C GLU A 42 -1.31 23.65 -6.62
N ALA A 43 -0.69 22.51 -6.92
CA ALA A 43 -0.10 22.25 -8.23
C ALA A 43 -1.17 22.22 -9.33
N TYR A 44 -2.30 21.56 -9.11
CA TYR A 44 -3.40 21.54 -10.07
C TYR A 44 -4.06 22.92 -10.24
N GLU A 45 -4.27 23.64 -9.15
CA GLU A 45 -4.78 25.01 -9.19
C GLU A 45 -3.87 25.93 -10.04
N SER A 46 -2.53 25.75 -9.96
CA SER A 46 -1.58 26.52 -10.78
C SER A 46 -1.69 26.24 -12.28
N LEU A 47 -2.26 25.09 -12.65
CA LEU A 47 -2.55 24.69 -14.03
C LEU A 47 -3.98 25.05 -14.46
N ASN A 48 -4.70 25.83 -13.67
CA ASN A 48 -6.13 26.16 -13.87
C ASN A 48 -7.02 24.90 -13.90
N VAL A 49 -6.65 23.86 -13.16
CA VAL A 49 -7.48 22.68 -12.93
C VAL A 49 -8.16 22.82 -11.58
N ASP A 50 -9.47 22.97 -11.62
CA ASP A 50 -10.32 23.10 -10.43
C ASP A 50 -11.15 21.83 -10.25
N PHE A 51 -11.11 21.27 -9.04
CA PHE A 51 -11.88 20.08 -8.71
C PHE A 51 -13.17 20.46 -7.98
N SER A 52 -14.29 19.88 -8.41
CA SER A 52 -15.55 19.95 -7.67
C SER A 52 -15.41 19.32 -6.28
N ILE A 53 -14.66 18.20 -6.21
CA ILE A 53 -14.35 17.51 -4.97
C ILE A 53 -12.87 17.06 -4.99
N PHE A 54 -12.14 17.44 -3.94
CA PHE A 54 -10.80 16.92 -3.66
C PHE A 54 -10.81 16.26 -2.29
N SER A 55 -10.58 14.94 -2.24
CA SER A 55 -10.63 14.13 -1.01
C SER A 55 -9.46 13.16 -0.92
N ASP A 56 -9.51 12.20 -0.02
CA ASP A 56 -8.54 11.11 0.08
C ASP A 56 -9.14 9.82 0.64
N THR A 57 -8.38 8.73 0.55
CA THR A 57 -8.81 7.41 1.05
C THR A 57 -8.94 7.33 2.57
N HIS A 58 -8.43 8.33 3.33
CA HIS A 58 -8.59 8.42 4.78
C HIS A 58 -9.84 9.18 5.22
N SER A 59 -10.64 9.70 4.30
CA SER A 59 -11.88 10.41 4.63
C SER A 59 -12.89 9.49 5.32
N ASP A 60 -13.70 10.05 6.22
CA ASP A 60 -14.74 9.30 6.92
C ASP A 60 -15.75 8.67 5.95
N TYR A 61 -16.04 9.35 4.85
CA TYR A 61 -16.91 8.84 3.81
C TYR A 61 -16.31 7.59 3.16
N ASN A 62 -15.06 7.65 2.72
CA ASN A 62 -14.40 6.50 2.10
C ASN A 62 -14.29 5.33 3.07
N ARG A 63 -13.93 5.59 4.32
CA ARG A 63 -13.86 4.56 5.38
C ARG A 63 -15.20 3.85 5.54
N LYS A 64 -16.30 4.62 5.64
CA LYS A 64 -17.62 4.03 5.75
C LYS A 64 -17.98 3.16 4.56
N GLN A 65 -17.76 3.65 3.33
CA GLN A 65 -18.05 2.90 2.11
C GLN A 65 -17.21 1.61 2.02
N THR A 66 -15.95 1.67 2.41
CA THR A 66 -15.07 0.50 2.44
C THR A 66 -15.57 -0.55 3.44
N HIS A 67 -15.99 -0.13 4.63
CA HIS A 67 -16.56 -1.03 5.64
C HIS A 67 -17.86 -1.67 5.14
N ASP A 68 -18.79 -0.86 4.64
CA ASP A 68 -20.10 -1.34 4.16
C ASP A 68 -19.89 -2.38 3.01
N MET A 69 -18.99 -2.09 2.07
CA MET A 69 -18.65 -3.00 0.96
C MET A 69 -17.98 -4.29 1.47
N PHE A 70 -17.04 -4.18 2.40
CA PHE A 70 -16.37 -5.35 2.97
C PHE A 70 -17.36 -6.28 3.68
N GLU A 71 -18.26 -5.73 4.50
CA GLU A 71 -19.30 -6.51 5.21
C GLU A 71 -20.21 -7.21 4.22
N GLU A 72 -20.64 -6.54 3.15
CA GLU A 72 -21.49 -7.15 2.13
C GLU A 72 -20.76 -8.31 1.43
N LEU A 73 -19.51 -8.10 0.98
CA LEU A 73 -18.70 -9.13 0.33
C LEU A 73 -18.43 -10.32 1.27
N TYR A 74 -18.18 -10.05 2.55
CA TYR A 74 -17.98 -11.10 3.55
C TYR A 74 -19.26 -11.92 3.79
N CYS A 75 -20.40 -11.25 3.97
CA CYS A 75 -21.69 -11.91 4.18
C CYS A 75 -22.16 -12.74 2.97
N THR A 76 -21.76 -12.35 1.76
CA THR A 76 -22.07 -13.11 0.54
C THR A 76 -21.14 -14.31 0.31
N GLY A 77 -20.12 -14.49 1.15
CA GLY A 77 -19.17 -15.59 1.05
C GLY A 77 -18.13 -15.42 -0.07
N LEU A 78 -18.01 -14.22 -0.61
CA LEU A 78 -16.98 -13.89 -1.62
C LEU A 78 -15.60 -13.64 -0.99
N ILE A 79 -15.56 -13.42 0.32
CA ILE A 79 -14.30 -13.28 1.08
C ILE A 79 -14.05 -14.59 1.83
N HIS A 80 -12.87 -15.14 1.67
CA HIS A 80 -12.41 -16.36 2.33
C HIS A 80 -11.05 -16.16 2.97
N GLU A 81 -10.80 -16.92 4.02
CA GLU A 81 -9.51 -16.94 4.72
C GLU A 81 -8.52 -17.88 4.02
N LYS A 82 -7.28 -17.44 3.91
CA LYS A 82 -6.18 -18.24 3.40
C LYS A 82 -4.89 -17.92 4.13
N THR A 83 -4.21 -18.95 4.62
CA THR A 83 -2.89 -18.82 5.24
C THR A 83 -1.83 -18.48 4.20
N GLN A 84 -1.00 -17.49 4.50
CA GLN A 84 0.18 -17.11 3.72
C GLN A 84 1.44 -17.13 4.58
N ASN A 85 2.56 -17.47 3.94
CA ASN A 85 3.86 -17.45 4.58
C ASN A 85 4.53 -16.10 4.28
N MET A 86 4.63 -15.24 5.32
CA MET A 86 5.05 -13.84 5.21
C MET A 86 6.37 -13.59 5.93
N ALA A 87 7.17 -12.66 5.42
CA ALA A 87 8.39 -12.20 6.08
C ALA A 87 8.07 -11.55 7.43
N TYR A 88 8.83 -11.88 8.46
CA TYR A 88 8.70 -11.37 9.83
C TYR A 88 10.06 -10.93 10.35
N CYS A 89 10.15 -9.68 10.81
CA CYS A 89 11.34 -9.16 11.46
C CYS A 89 11.37 -9.55 12.94
N ILE A 90 12.40 -10.30 13.35
CA ILE A 90 12.55 -10.71 14.76
C ILE A 90 12.90 -9.49 15.64
N ASN A 91 13.65 -8.53 15.11
CA ASN A 91 14.06 -7.36 15.89
C ASN A 91 12.92 -6.35 16.14
N ASP A 92 12.05 -6.17 15.15
CA ASP A 92 10.91 -5.24 15.24
C ASP A 92 9.62 -5.94 15.67
N GLU A 93 9.69 -7.27 15.85
CA GLU A 93 8.57 -8.13 16.27
C GLU A 93 7.30 -7.93 15.43
N ARG A 94 7.47 -7.79 14.09
CA ARG A 94 6.34 -7.52 13.17
C ARG A 94 6.49 -8.20 11.82
N PHE A 95 5.35 -8.44 11.16
CA PHE A 95 5.31 -8.82 9.75
C PHE A 95 5.75 -7.66 8.86
N LEU A 96 6.38 -8.01 7.75
CA LEU A 96 6.96 -7.08 6.80
C LEU A 96 6.24 -7.22 5.44
N PRO A 97 5.07 -6.57 5.25
CA PRO A 97 4.42 -6.55 3.96
C PRO A 97 5.13 -5.63 2.97
N ASP A 98 4.95 -5.90 1.68
CA ASP A 98 5.38 -5.05 0.58
C ASP A 98 6.81 -4.50 0.70
N ARG A 99 6.95 -3.18 0.73
CA ARG A 99 8.21 -2.45 0.71
C ARG A 99 8.96 -2.40 2.05
N TYR A 100 8.46 -3.08 3.06
CA TYR A 100 9.21 -3.23 4.32
C TYR A 100 10.37 -4.22 4.24
N VAL A 101 10.47 -4.98 3.13
CA VAL A 101 11.63 -5.84 2.83
C VAL A 101 12.26 -5.43 1.52
N GLU A 102 13.59 -5.43 1.49
CA GLU A 102 14.36 -5.30 0.26
C GLU A 102 15.54 -6.27 0.24
N GLY A 103 16.14 -6.43 -0.93
CA GLY A 103 17.30 -7.27 -1.13
C GLY A 103 17.65 -7.46 -2.60
N GLU A 104 18.43 -8.47 -2.92
CA GLU A 104 18.89 -8.75 -4.27
C GLU A 104 17.88 -9.58 -5.07
N CYS A 105 17.51 -9.09 -6.24
CA CYS A 105 16.64 -9.81 -7.16
C CYS A 105 17.26 -11.14 -7.61
N PRO A 106 16.53 -12.28 -7.54
CA PRO A 106 17.04 -13.57 -8.00
C PRO A 106 17.29 -13.62 -9.51
N HIS A 107 16.71 -12.71 -10.30
CA HIS A 107 16.79 -12.70 -11.75
C HIS A 107 17.91 -11.86 -12.32
N CYS A 108 18.15 -10.67 -11.76
CA CYS A 108 19.14 -9.73 -12.31
C CYS A 108 20.20 -9.26 -11.31
N GLY A 109 20.06 -9.59 -10.02
CA GLY A 109 20.94 -9.11 -8.96
C GLY A 109 20.74 -7.65 -8.56
N GLY A 110 19.76 -6.97 -9.17
CA GLY A 110 19.42 -5.59 -8.83
C GLY A 110 18.51 -5.51 -7.59
N LEU A 111 18.10 -4.30 -7.23
CA LEU A 111 17.27 -4.07 -6.05
C LEU A 111 15.84 -4.60 -6.25
N ALA A 112 15.41 -5.48 -5.37
CA ALA A 112 14.04 -5.96 -5.30
C ALA A 112 13.41 -5.54 -3.98
N ARG A 113 12.17 -5.06 -4.04
CA ARG A 113 11.38 -4.65 -2.88
C ARG A 113 10.04 -5.37 -2.87
N GLY A 114 9.81 -6.12 -1.80
CA GLY A 114 8.55 -6.81 -1.63
C GLY A 114 8.25 -7.81 -2.75
N ASP A 115 7.37 -7.44 -3.66
CA ASP A 115 6.84 -8.29 -4.73
C ASP A 115 7.39 -7.97 -6.13
N GLN A 116 8.28 -6.97 -6.27
CA GLN A 116 8.77 -6.52 -7.56
C GLN A 116 10.25 -6.08 -7.50
N CYS A 117 10.96 -6.32 -8.60
CA CYS A 117 12.31 -5.79 -8.80
C CYS A 117 12.25 -4.41 -9.46
N ASP A 118 12.89 -3.41 -8.86
CA ASP A 118 12.94 -2.04 -9.38
C ASP A 118 13.74 -1.95 -10.70
N ASP A 119 14.76 -2.82 -10.89
CA ASP A 119 15.64 -2.76 -12.07
C ASP A 119 15.08 -3.52 -13.29
N CYS A 120 14.59 -4.74 -13.11
CA CYS A 120 14.13 -5.55 -14.24
C CYS A 120 12.59 -5.66 -14.37
N GLY A 121 11.83 -5.10 -13.42
CA GLY A 121 10.37 -5.08 -13.42
C GLY A 121 9.69 -6.43 -13.20
N LYS A 122 10.45 -7.51 -12.95
CA LYS A 122 9.87 -8.83 -12.71
C LYS A 122 9.26 -8.91 -11.31
N LEU A 123 8.13 -9.63 -11.24
CA LEU A 123 7.56 -10.04 -9.96
C LEU A 123 8.49 -11.05 -9.28
N VAL A 124 8.63 -10.93 -7.99
CA VAL A 124 9.42 -11.82 -7.13
C VAL A 124 8.62 -12.11 -5.86
N GLN A 125 8.85 -13.27 -5.27
CA GLN A 125 8.31 -13.52 -3.93
C GLN A 125 9.35 -13.09 -2.88
N PRO A 126 8.97 -12.53 -1.74
CA PRO A 126 9.92 -12.17 -0.68
C PRO A 126 10.85 -13.32 -0.30
N SER A 127 10.37 -14.57 -0.34
CA SER A 127 11.16 -15.77 -0.07
C SER A 127 12.24 -16.09 -1.12
N GLU A 128 12.16 -15.49 -2.31
CA GLU A 128 13.14 -15.67 -3.40
C GLU A 128 14.21 -14.57 -3.40
N ILE A 129 13.96 -13.45 -2.74
CA ILE A 129 14.89 -12.33 -2.64
C ILE A 129 16.08 -12.75 -1.78
N ARG A 130 17.28 -12.45 -2.27
CA ARG A 130 18.53 -12.76 -1.58
C ARG A 130 18.91 -11.61 -0.67
N ASN A 131 19.62 -11.92 0.41
CA ASN A 131 20.11 -10.91 1.35
C ASN A 131 19.01 -9.96 1.84
N LEU A 132 17.86 -10.55 2.22
CA LEU A 132 16.71 -9.81 2.74
C LEU A 132 17.08 -8.93 3.92
N GLU A 133 16.65 -7.67 3.86
CA GLU A 133 16.84 -6.67 4.89
C GLU A 133 15.51 -5.99 5.26
N CYS A 134 15.32 -5.77 6.55
CA CYS A 134 14.17 -5.03 7.07
C CYS A 134 14.39 -3.53 6.89
N GLN A 135 13.49 -2.83 6.22
CA GLN A 135 13.58 -1.40 5.95
C GLN A 135 13.33 -0.53 7.20
N ILE A 136 12.86 -1.12 8.29
CA ILE A 136 12.60 -0.39 9.55
C ILE A 136 13.87 -0.34 10.40
N CYS A 137 14.49 -1.50 10.66
CA CYS A 137 15.67 -1.58 11.53
C CYS A 137 17.00 -1.77 10.80
N GLY A 138 17.00 -1.94 9.47
CA GLY A 138 18.20 -2.17 8.67
C GLY A 138 18.90 -3.50 8.95
N LYS A 139 18.19 -4.51 9.49
CA LYS A 139 18.78 -5.80 9.84
C LYS A 139 18.22 -6.93 8.97
N ASN A 140 19.01 -7.97 8.81
CA ASN A 140 18.68 -9.17 8.04
C ASN A 140 18.14 -10.33 8.88
N ASN A 141 17.75 -10.09 10.13
CA ASN A 141 17.20 -11.10 11.02
C ASN A 141 15.70 -11.31 10.73
N ILE A 142 15.43 -11.88 9.55
CA ILE A 142 14.10 -12.11 9.01
C ILE A 142 13.84 -13.60 8.96
N GLU A 143 12.67 -14.01 9.40
CA GLU A 143 12.14 -15.37 9.23
C GLU A 143 10.80 -15.31 8.51
N PHE A 144 10.31 -16.47 8.05
CA PHE A 144 9.01 -16.58 7.42
C PHE A 144 8.04 -17.26 8.38
N ARG A 145 6.89 -16.63 8.62
CA ARG A 145 5.82 -17.14 9.50
C ARG A 145 4.50 -17.19 8.77
N ASP A 146 3.70 -18.17 9.12
CA ASP A 146 2.35 -18.28 8.62
C ASP A 146 1.44 -17.27 9.31
N THR A 147 0.58 -16.63 8.50
CA THR A 147 -0.46 -15.71 8.99
C THR A 147 -1.69 -15.81 8.08
N ASP A 148 -2.87 -15.62 8.66
CA ASP A 148 -4.11 -15.73 7.93
C ASP A 148 -4.53 -14.39 7.34
N HIS A 149 -4.89 -14.41 6.06
CA HIS A 149 -5.31 -13.26 5.28
C HIS A 149 -6.69 -13.50 4.68
N LEU A 150 -7.42 -12.41 4.48
CA LEU A 150 -8.71 -12.43 3.80
C LEU A 150 -8.54 -12.14 2.32
N PHE A 151 -9.10 -12.99 1.47
CA PHE A 151 -9.03 -12.89 0.02
C PHE A 151 -10.41 -12.76 -0.59
N LEU A 152 -10.53 -11.85 -1.55
CA LEU A 152 -11.72 -11.73 -2.40
C LEU A 152 -11.61 -12.69 -3.58
N ASP A 153 -12.62 -13.53 -3.76
CA ASP A 153 -12.73 -14.42 -4.93
C ASP A 153 -13.22 -13.66 -6.16
N LEU A 154 -12.29 -13.16 -6.96
CA LEU A 154 -12.59 -12.47 -8.21
C LEU A 154 -13.12 -13.41 -9.31
N THR A 155 -12.98 -14.72 -9.16
CA THR A 155 -13.46 -15.68 -10.17
C THR A 155 -14.98 -15.89 -10.12
N ALA A 156 -15.61 -15.53 -9.02
CA ALA A 156 -17.06 -15.57 -8.84
C ALA A 156 -17.79 -14.50 -9.67
N TYR A 157 -17.10 -13.46 -10.10
CA TYR A 157 -17.64 -12.42 -10.98
C TYR A 157 -17.39 -12.80 -12.44
N LYS A 158 -18.29 -13.59 -13.00
CA LYS A 158 -18.33 -13.91 -14.45
C LYS A 158 -19.52 -13.30 -15.12
#